data_864abc9ab798dbd38915c65cf87370db
#
_entry.id   864abc9ab798dbd38915c65cf87370db
#
_cell.length_a   1.000
_cell.length_b   1.000
_cell.length_c   1.000
_cell.angle_alpha   90.00
_cell.angle_beta   90.00
_cell.angle_gamma   90.00
#
_symmetry.space_group_name_H-M   'P 1'
#
loop_
_entity.id
_entity.type
_entity.pdbx_description
1 polymer ?
#
loop_
_entity_poly.entity_id
_entity_poly.type
_entity_poly.pdbx_seq_one_letter_code
_entity_poly.pdbx_strand_id
1 'polypeptide(L)'
;MKRLQIAILVSLFLCLFAVPSLAENAAFETLPEQIRQLWLDEYAPDELVDALALTLPDGQTCGLLLSKGGWVNGFFPHEGGYAQLWSFSIDYLNNAGLRFVRHDALSVQPDGTPYPSGIGFDVINDEGARLTFCYLESAQAFECTGYRREKSDYDVQVAPIDEEMATLSFYQGGRACGQFRVSRSIFTFFRMWALPSRPEEAQQLSTVSREALAAQQEGYTLRWYSSDGVLEDTMVETAYSKVENGFLTVRWVKYQAGGALISERTSFPIPLSKEFQQRLEAEPFDQLISLSYSNEFQTDDFLNTSLIPVSGSILQSSIQPHALLLLMEDEAGVRRLTEITRNENGVYALRQTPPLPKGVWMDSFHAGMEELLLEWDQQHHQVNFRRTFDGEWKLIWLTCYGEKETLNCSFGLNTGTLMDTDTLKIGVLPFDLFADDLTTLPCTSEELTAQLDRTGLAVVCNPDPADRLHLRTKPSREADSLGKFWNGTPVRVLNERDGWCQVEIGTDGRLTGWMLKKYLVTGAKMDQVTPCFSQQTLRDDKAETETPIYTDLSLKERYCTHSNWELMGVVDDRLYVVVTDEGETGYAPMEWFFDGNG
;
A
#
# COMPACT_ATOMS: atom_id res chain seq x y z
N MET A 1 4.28 63.99 -12.56
CA MET A 1 5.13 63.16 -11.66
C MET A 1 4.41 62.00 -11.01
N LYS A 2 3.22 62.09 -10.42
CA LYS A 2 2.52 60.93 -9.79
C LYS A 2 2.19 59.76 -10.74
N ARG A 3 1.85 60.04 -12.02
CA ARG A 3 1.57 58.95 -13.00
C ARG A 3 2.82 58.19 -13.47
N LEU A 4 3.98 58.83 -13.45
CA LEU A 4 5.24 58.19 -13.79
C LEU A 4 5.77 57.29 -12.66
N GLN A 5 5.52 57.65 -11.41
CA GLN A 5 5.89 56.87 -10.24
C GLN A 5 5.02 55.60 -10.09
N ILE A 6 3.74 55.64 -10.47
CA ILE A 6 2.85 54.47 -10.47
C ILE A 6 3.25 53.50 -11.58
N ALA A 7 3.60 54.00 -12.77
CA ALA A 7 4.06 53.14 -13.87
C ALA A 7 5.37 52.43 -13.52
N ILE A 8 6.32 53.09 -12.85
CA ILE A 8 7.57 52.51 -12.39
C ILE A 8 7.33 51.48 -11.27
N LEU A 9 6.39 51.76 -10.34
CA LEU A 9 6.03 50.81 -9.29
C LEU A 9 5.33 49.55 -9.85
N VAL A 10 4.46 49.69 -10.83
CA VAL A 10 3.78 48.55 -11.50
C VAL A 10 4.76 47.76 -12.34
N SER A 11 5.71 48.38 -13.03
CA SER A 11 6.79 47.68 -13.72
C SER A 11 7.75 46.96 -12.76
N LEU A 12 8.07 47.56 -11.61
CA LEU A 12 8.89 46.87 -10.58
C LEU A 12 8.10 45.74 -9.90
N PHE A 13 6.78 45.86 -9.72
CA PHE A 13 5.95 44.80 -9.18
C PHE A 13 5.74 43.65 -10.15
N LEU A 14 5.67 43.90 -11.45
CA LEU A 14 5.64 42.91 -12.51
C LEU A 14 7.00 42.18 -12.69
N CYS A 15 8.12 42.84 -12.37
CA CYS A 15 9.42 42.20 -12.33
C CYS A 15 9.69 41.35 -11.05
N LEU A 16 8.88 41.54 -9.98
CA LEU A 16 8.98 40.75 -8.74
C LEU A 16 8.16 39.45 -8.75
N PHE A 17 7.29 39.28 -9.74
CA PHE A 17 6.65 38.02 -10.10
C PHE A 17 7.24 37.46 -11.41
N ALA A 18 8.54 37.58 -11.60
CA ALA A 18 9.22 36.74 -12.56
C ALA A 18 9.06 35.29 -12.08
N VAL A 19 8.17 34.57 -12.71
CA VAL A 19 8.17 33.10 -12.73
C VAL A 19 9.64 32.70 -12.88
N PRO A 20 10.20 31.84 -12.03
CA PRO A 20 11.54 31.32 -12.27
C PRO A 20 11.54 30.74 -13.68
N SER A 21 12.19 31.45 -14.59
CA SER A 21 12.24 31.06 -16.00
C SER A 21 13.16 29.85 -16.09
N LEU A 22 12.83 28.89 -16.95
CA LEU A 22 13.72 27.83 -17.44
C LEU A 22 15.16 28.32 -17.78
N ALA A 23 15.37 29.61 -17.87
CA ALA A 23 16.65 30.27 -18.20
C ALA A 23 17.79 30.02 -17.18
N GLU A 24 17.55 29.32 -16.06
CA GLU A 24 18.59 29.00 -15.07
C GLU A 24 19.22 27.61 -15.25
N ASN A 25 18.61 26.69 -16.03
CA ASN A 25 19.26 25.39 -16.29
C ASN A 25 20.03 25.42 -17.60
N ALA A 26 21.29 25.89 -17.54
CA ALA A 26 22.17 25.96 -18.67
C ALA A 26 22.37 24.61 -19.41
N ALA A 27 22.22 23.50 -18.68
CA ALA A 27 22.34 22.17 -19.25
C ALA A 27 21.14 21.80 -20.15
N PHE A 28 19.92 22.24 -19.79
CA PHE A 28 18.71 22.04 -20.60
C PHE A 28 18.85 22.74 -21.98
N GLU A 29 19.42 23.94 -22.01
CA GLU A 29 19.66 24.69 -23.26
C GLU A 29 20.69 24.02 -24.18
N THR A 30 21.52 23.12 -23.67
CA THR A 30 22.48 22.35 -24.50
C THR A 30 21.84 21.16 -25.22
N LEU A 31 20.62 20.76 -24.82
CA LEU A 31 19.90 19.65 -25.44
C LEU A 31 19.39 20.05 -26.84
N PRO A 32 19.24 19.08 -27.76
CA PRO A 32 18.55 19.29 -29.03
C PRO A 32 17.16 19.91 -28.81
N GLU A 33 16.78 20.89 -29.64
CA GLU A 33 15.53 21.64 -29.51
C GLU A 33 14.30 20.70 -29.49
N GLN A 34 14.35 19.62 -30.26
CA GLN A 34 13.28 18.65 -30.34
C GLN A 34 13.08 17.92 -28.99
N ILE A 35 14.13 17.58 -28.25
CA ILE A 35 14.04 17.00 -26.91
C ILE A 35 13.42 18.00 -25.94
N ARG A 36 13.85 19.27 -26.00
CA ARG A 36 13.30 20.34 -25.16
C ARG A 36 11.81 20.54 -25.40
N GLN A 37 11.38 20.46 -26.66
CA GLN A 37 9.98 20.59 -27.01
C GLN A 37 9.16 19.39 -26.52
N LEU A 38 9.63 18.15 -26.71
CA LEU A 38 8.97 16.94 -26.21
C LEU A 38 8.75 17.01 -24.69
N TRP A 39 9.76 17.50 -23.96
CA TRP A 39 9.62 17.70 -22.51
C TRP A 39 8.53 18.73 -22.18
N LEU A 40 8.55 19.89 -22.84
CA LEU A 40 7.62 20.99 -22.58
C LEU A 40 6.17 20.68 -23.01
N ASP A 41 5.99 19.73 -23.92
CA ASP A 41 4.67 19.26 -24.33
C ASP A 41 4.02 18.37 -23.25
N GLU A 42 4.80 17.70 -22.41
CA GLU A 42 4.31 16.77 -21.37
C GLU A 42 4.42 17.33 -19.94
N TYR A 43 5.44 18.16 -19.66
CA TYR A 43 5.77 18.62 -18.31
C TYR A 43 5.78 20.14 -18.20
N ALA A 44 5.37 20.64 -17.05
CA ALA A 44 5.52 22.06 -16.75
C ALA A 44 7.02 22.44 -16.64
N PRO A 45 7.41 23.65 -17.07
CA PRO A 45 8.81 24.10 -17.03
C PRO A 45 9.49 24.00 -15.67
N ASP A 46 8.73 24.18 -14.59
CA ASP A 46 9.22 24.12 -13.22
C ASP A 46 9.35 22.69 -12.67
N GLU A 47 8.90 21.68 -13.40
CA GLU A 47 9.11 20.27 -13.08
C GLU A 47 10.55 19.79 -13.34
N LEU A 48 11.31 20.50 -14.15
CA LEU A 48 12.70 20.15 -14.45
C LEU A 48 13.61 20.44 -13.26
N VAL A 49 14.36 19.42 -12.83
CA VAL A 49 15.39 19.53 -11.78
C VAL A 49 16.77 19.68 -12.41
N ASP A 50 17.11 18.80 -13.36
CA ASP A 50 18.41 18.81 -14.04
C ASP A 50 18.34 18.16 -15.43
N ALA A 51 19.33 18.42 -16.26
CA ALA A 51 19.43 17.91 -17.61
C ALA A 51 20.86 17.47 -17.96
N LEU A 52 21.01 16.45 -18.79
CA LEU A 52 22.30 15.95 -19.23
C LEU A 52 22.26 15.50 -20.70
N ALA A 53 23.19 16.00 -21.52
CA ALA A 53 23.42 15.52 -22.88
C ALA A 53 24.56 14.51 -22.88
N LEU A 54 24.35 13.33 -23.45
CA LEU A 54 25.38 12.31 -23.64
C LEU A 54 25.53 11.98 -25.13
N THR A 55 26.76 11.78 -25.58
CA THR A 55 27.04 11.30 -26.93
C THR A 55 27.13 9.78 -26.91
N LEU A 56 26.30 9.13 -27.67
CA LEU A 56 26.27 7.67 -27.82
C LEU A 56 27.42 7.16 -28.70
N PRO A 57 27.71 5.85 -28.73
CA PRO A 57 28.80 5.29 -29.49
C PRO A 57 28.70 5.54 -30.99
N ASP A 58 27.49 5.68 -31.53
CA ASP A 58 27.21 6.02 -32.92
C ASP A 58 27.39 7.50 -33.27
N GLY A 59 27.78 8.32 -32.29
CA GLY A 59 27.98 9.76 -32.44
C GLY A 59 26.70 10.59 -32.28
N GLN A 60 25.54 9.96 -32.06
CA GLN A 60 24.28 10.68 -31.81
C GLN A 60 24.20 11.15 -30.36
N THR A 61 23.38 12.17 -30.11
CA THR A 61 23.17 12.69 -28.76
C THR A 61 21.90 12.12 -28.18
N CYS A 62 21.93 11.58 -26.96
CA CYS A 62 20.73 11.37 -26.14
C CYS A 62 20.61 12.46 -25.08
N GLY A 63 19.40 12.78 -24.69
CA GLY A 63 19.09 13.72 -23.62
C GLY A 63 18.47 13.01 -22.42
N LEU A 64 18.96 13.34 -21.22
CA LEU A 64 18.42 12.86 -19.96
C LEU A 64 17.84 14.04 -19.20
N LEU A 65 16.62 13.89 -18.71
CA LEU A 65 15.89 14.91 -17.98
C LEU A 65 15.41 14.35 -16.65
N LEU A 66 15.72 15.07 -15.57
CA LEU A 66 15.37 14.72 -14.19
C LEU A 66 14.21 15.58 -13.75
N SER A 67 13.09 14.95 -13.37
CA SER A 67 11.90 15.65 -12.90
C SER A 67 11.84 15.79 -11.37
N LYS A 68 11.07 16.77 -10.89
CA LYS A 68 10.74 16.91 -9.45
C LYS A 68 9.99 15.70 -8.90
N GLY A 69 9.23 15.01 -9.74
CA GLY A 69 8.55 13.77 -9.38
C GLY A 69 9.48 12.57 -9.23
N GLY A 70 10.83 12.79 -9.31
CA GLY A 70 11.80 11.72 -9.12
C GLY A 70 11.90 10.74 -10.28
N TRP A 71 11.69 11.22 -11.52
CA TRP A 71 11.89 10.43 -12.72
C TRP A 71 13.10 10.91 -13.52
N VAL A 72 13.90 9.96 -13.97
CA VAL A 72 14.91 10.17 -15.02
C VAL A 72 14.31 9.72 -16.34
N ASN A 73 14.13 10.64 -17.27
CA ASN A 73 13.56 10.39 -18.58
C ASN A 73 14.66 10.47 -19.65
N GLY A 74 14.78 9.42 -20.46
CA GLY A 74 15.79 9.30 -21.51
C GLY A 74 15.18 9.46 -22.91
N PHE A 75 15.65 10.46 -23.65
CA PHE A 75 15.24 10.78 -25.02
C PHE A 75 16.34 10.36 -26.00
N PHE A 76 16.03 9.42 -26.87
CA PHE A 76 16.96 8.83 -27.81
C PHE A 76 16.59 9.19 -29.25
N PRO A 77 17.56 9.19 -30.17
CA PRO A 77 17.29 9.30 -31.60
C PRO A 77 16.36 8.17 -32.07
N HIS A 78 15.28 8.54 -32.75
CA HIS A 78 14.27 7.59 -33.23
C HIS A 78 13.61 8.13 -34.52
N GLU A 79 13.55 7.33 -35.58
CA GLU A 79 12.85 7.61 -36.86
C GLU A 79 13.09 9.03 -37.45
N GLY A 80 14.33 9.53 -37.34
CA GLY A 80 14.70 10.85 -37.83
C GLY A 80 14.40 12.03 -36.92
N GLY A 81 13.99 11.72 -35.67
CA GLY A 81 13.75 12.66 -34.59
C GLY A 81 14.24 12.13 -33.25
N TYR A 82 13.49 12.42 -32.19
CA TYR A 82 13.72 11.92 -30.85
C TYR A 82 12.43 11.36 -30.28
N ALA A 83 12.55 10.34 -29.41
CA ALA A 83 11.45 9.80 -28.63
C ALA A 83 11.92 9.47 -27.20
N GLN A 84 11.03 9.55 -26.23
CA GLN A 84 11.28 9.02 -24.88
C GLN A 84 11.22 7.49 -24.96
N LEU A 85 12.35 6.82 -24.87
CA LEU A 85 12.45 5.36 -24.97
C LEU A 85 12.88 4.70 -23.67
N TRP A 86 13.20 5.49 -22.66
CA TRP A 86 13.66 4.98 -21.38
C TRP A 86 13.25 5.91 -20.23
N SER A 87 12.87 5.33 -19.10
CA SER A 87 12.64 6.06 -17.87
C SER A 87 12.99 5.21 -16.64
N PHE A 88 13.35 5.87 -15.55
CA PHE A 88 13.67 5.22 -14.29
C PHE A 88 13.16 6.07 -13.12
N SER A 89 12.41 5.46 -12.20
CA SER A 89 11.89 6.14 -11.02
C SER A 89 12.92 6.20 -9.91
N ILE A 90 13.13 7.41 -9.37
CA ILE A 90 14.00 7.68 -8.23
C ILE A 90 13.25 8.50 -7.14
N ASP A 91 11.93 8.45 -7.18
CA ASP A 91 11.01 9.31 -6.41
C ASP A 91 11.16 9.22 -4.88
N TYR A 92 11.93 8.26 -4.40
CA TYR A 92 12.23 8.11 -2.96
C TYR A 92 13.64 8.56 -2.55
N LEU A 93 14.43 9.08 -3.47
CA LEU A 93 15.58 9.88 -3.07
C LEU A 93 15.06 11.20 -2.49
N ASN A 94 15.59 11.58 -1.33
CA ASN A 94 15.37 12.95 -0.85
C ASN A 94 15.77 13.93 -1.96
N ASN A 95 14.81 14.75 -2.40
CA ASN A 95 14.99 15.65 -3.55
C ASN A 95 15.97 16.81 -3.29
N ALA A 96 16.58 16.88 -2.09
CA ALA A 96 17.56 17.91 -1.78
C ALA A 96 18.83 17.76 -2.64
N GLY A 97 19.02 18.67 -3.57
CA GLY A 97 20.22 18.74 -4.41
C GLY A 97 20.37 17.61 -5.43
N LEU A 98 19.27 17.02 -5.87
CA LEU A 98 19.28 16.04 -6.96
C LEU A 98 19.91 16.63 -8.21
N ARG A 99 20.87 15.91 -8.80
CA ARG A 99 21.57 16.33 -10.00
C ARG A 99 22.23 15.15 -10.74
N PHE A 100 22.48 15.36 -12.01
CA PHE A 100 23.31 14.47 -12.80
C PHE A 100 24.81 14.74 -12.59
N VAL A 101 25.58 13.66 -12.58
CA VAL A 101 27.03 13.72 -12.69
C VAL A 101 27.45 12.80 -13.84
N ARG A 102 28.10 13.37 -14.86
CA ARG A 102 28.61 12.62 -15.99
C ARG A 102 29.75 11.72 -15.55
N HIS A 103 29.75 10.45 -15.96
CA HIS A 103 30.94 9.62 -15.82
C HIS A 103 32.01 10.06 -16.78
N ASP A 104 33.19 10.37 -16.27
CA ASP A 104 34.37 10.47 -17.08
C ASP A 104 34.92 9.07 -17.38
N ALA A 105 35.64 8.93 -18.49
CA ALA A 105 36.29 7.67 -18.88
C ALA A 105 37.28 7.11 -17.83
N LEU A 106 37.56 7.88 -16.79
CA LEU A 106 38.42 7.51 -15.65
C LEU A 106 37.66 7.11 -14.40
N SER A 107 36.31 7.12 -14.40
CA SER A 107 35.52 6.66 -13.26
C SER A 107 35.74 5.18 -13.04
N VAL A 108 36.02 4.83 -11.80
CA VAL A 108 36.27 3.45 -11.40
C VAL A 108 35.17 2.99 -10.45
N GLN A 109 34.84 1.71 -10.52
CA GLN A 109 33.91 1.06 -9.61
C GLN A 109 34.52 0.95 -8.18
N PRO A 110 33.72 0.65 -7.15
CA PRO A 110 34.23 0.50 -5.77
C PRO A 110 35.38 -0.51 -5.63
N ASP A 111 35.48 -1.50 -6.51
CA ASP A 111 36.57 -2.48 -6.56
C ASP A 111 37.81 -1.99 -7.32
N GLY A 112 37.79 -0.77 -7.86
CA GLY A 112 38.87 -0.17 -8.62
C GLY A 112 38.87 -0.51 -10.10
N THR A 113 37.90 -1.27 -10.63
CA THR A 113 37.78 -1.54 -12.07
C THR A 113 37.10 -0.39 -12.82
N PRO A 114 37.40 -0.16 -14.10
CA PRO A 114 36.67 0.82 -14.90
C PRO A 114 35.20 0.39 -15.11
N TYR A 115 34.30 1.37 -15.21
CA TYR A 115 32.93 1.11 -15.65
C TYR A 115 32.90 0.59 -17.10
N PRO A 116 32.00 -0.37 -17.43
CA PRO A 116 32.10 -1.19 -18.63
C PRO A 116 32.02 -0.44 -19.97
N SER A 117 31.29 0.67 -20.06
CA SER A 117 30.98 1.30 -21.35
C SER A 117 31.62 2.65 -21.60
N GLY A 118 32.25 3.28 -20.64
CA GLY A 118 32.75 4.64 -20.76
C GLY A 118 31.66 5.71 -21.01
N ILE A 119 30.40 5.32 -21.17
CA ILE A 119 29.24 6.20 -21.31
C ILE A 119 28.27 5.91 -20.20
N GLY A 120 28.08 6.85 -19.31
CA GLY A 120 27.19 6.71 -18.17
C GLY A 120 27.07 8.01 -17.39
N PHE A 121 26.26 7.93 -16.34
CA PHE A 121 26.03 9.04 -15.44
C PHE A 121 25.66 8.52 -14.06
N ASP A 122 25.85 9.37 -13.07
CA ASP A 122 25.27 9.19 -11.75
C ASP A 122 24.09 10.15 -11.56
N VAL A 123 23.09 9.71 -10.80
CA VAL A 123 22.15 10.60 -10.13
C VAL A 123 22.54 10.63 -8.67
N ILE A 124 22.80 11.81 -8.15
CA ILE A 124 23.24 12.01 -6.76
C ILE A 124 22.35 13.03 -6.05
N ASN A 125 22.28 12.95 -4.72
CA ASN A 125 21.69 13.97 -3.87
C ASN A 125 22.71 14.51 -2.86
N ASP A 126 22.34 15.54 -2.10
CA ASP A 126 23.22 16.16 -1.10
C ASP A 126 23.39 15.30 0.16
N GLU A 127 22.55 14.28 0.37
CA GLU A 127 22.64 13.34 1.51
C GLU A 127 23.53 12.12 1.22
N GLY A 128 24.14 12.06 0.04
CA GLY A 128 25.12 11.05 -0.33
C GLY A 128 24.54 9.79 -0.97
N ALA A 129 23.25 9.78 -1.31
CA ALA A 129 22.70 8.75 -2.18
C ALA A 129 23.24 8.89 -3.60
N ARG A 130 23.43 7.77 -4.28
CA ARG A 130 23.93 7.70 -5.65
C ARG A 130 23.32 6.53 -6.38
N LEU A 131 22.90 6.75 -7.62
CA LEU A 131 22.60 5.72 -8.61
C LEU A 131 23.55 5.88 -9.79
N THR A 132 24.17 4.81 -10.21
CA THR A 132 25.11 4.76 -11.32
C THR A 132 24.47 4.02 -12.49
N PHE A 133 24.43 4.68 -13.64
CA PHE A 133 23.88 4.13 -14.88
C PHE A 133 24.96 4.05 -15.96
N CYS A 134 25.01 2.93 -16.66
CA CYS A 134 25.87 2.75 -17.82
C CYS A 134 25.03 2.41 -19.05
N TYR A 135 25.42 2.96 -20.21
CA TYR A 135 24.78 2.65 -21.48
C TYR A 135 25.19 1.26 -21.98
N LEU A 136 24.20 0.45 -22.34
CA LEU A 136 24.39 -0.85 -22.96
C LEU A 136 23.98 -0.80 -24.43
N GLU A 137 24.96 -0.98 -25.33
CA GLU A 137 24.72 -0.98 -26.78
C GLU A 137 23.74 -2.07 -27.22
N SER A 138 23.79 -3.25 -26.56
CA SER A 138 22.92 -4.38 -26.88
C SER A 138 21.45 -4.12 -26.58
N ALA A 139 21.17 -3.31 -25.58
CA ALA A 139 19.81 -2.94 -25.17
C ALA A 139 19.39 -1.57 -25.69
N GLN A 140 20.31 -0.78 -26.23
CA GLN A 140 20.11 0.64 -26.57
C GLN A 140 19.47 1.46 -25.42
N ALA A 141 19.86 1.14 -24.18
CA ALA A 141 19.30 1.69 -22.97
C ALA A 141 20.35 1.86 -21.87
N PHE A 142 20.01 2.58 -20.82
CA PHE A 142 20.82 2.65 -19.61
C PHE A 142 20.40 1.58 -18.61
N GLU A 143 21.39 0.91 -18.03
CA GLU A 143 21.18 -0.01 -16.90
C GLU A 143 21.82 0.53 -15.63
N CYS A 144 21.17 0.30 -14.50
CA CYS A 144 21.73 0.57 -13.19
C CYS A 144 22.85 -0.43 -12.88
N THR A 145 24.08 0.05 -12.82
CA THR A 145 25.28 -0.77 -12.58
C THR A 145 25.85 -0.59 -11.17
N GLY A 146 25.29 0.33 -10.42
CA GLY A 146 25.70 0.54 -9.03
C GLY A 146 24.81 1.52 -8.29
N TYR A 147 24.81 1.43 -6.99
CA TYR A 147 24.11 2.38 -6.16
C TYR A 147 24.70 2.50 -4.76
N ARG A 148 24.39 3.61 -4.11
CA ARG A 148 24.59 3.82 -2.67
C ARG A 148 23.35 4.50 -2.13
N ARG A 149 22.74 3.94 -1.10
CA ARG A 149 21.60 4.57 -0.42
C ARG A 149 22.06 5.65 0.55
N GLU A 150 21.15 6.56 0.87
CA GLU A 150 21.34 7.53 1.93
C GLU A 150 21.73 6.82 3.24
N LYS A 151 22.66 7.42 3.96
CA LYS A 151 23.15 6.89 5.25
C LYS A 151 23.73 5.47 5.20
N SER A 152 23.87 4.86 4.01
CA SER A 152 24.50 3.55 3.86
C SER A 152 26.02 3.68 3.90
N ASP A 153 26.69 2.77 4.61
CA ASP A 153 28.15 2.62 4.59
C ASP A 153 28.64 1.80 3.40
N TYR A 154 27.70 1.24 2.62
CA TYR A 154 28.01 0.34 1.52
C TYR A 154 27.80 0.99 0.15
N ASP A 155 28.79 0.81 -0.72
CA ASP A 155 28.63 0.95 -2.17
C ASP A 155 28.23 -0.41 -2.74
N VAL A 156 27.24 -0.44 -3.63
CA VAL A 156 26.74 -1.67 -4.23
C VAL A 156 26.98 -1.64 -5.73
N GLN A 157 27.63 -2.67 -6.24
CA GLN A 157 27.84 -2.90 -7.66
C GLN A 157 26.81 -3.92 -8.16
N VAL A 158 26.19 -3.64 -9.27
CA VAL A 158 25.21 -4.49 -9.95
C VAL A 158 25.84 -5.03 -11.23
N ALA A 159 25.96 -6.35 -11.32
CA ALA A 159 26.47 -7.03 -12.52
C ALA A 159 25.40 -7.98 -13.06
N PRO A 160 24.85 -7.76 -14.27
CA PRO A 160 23.91 -8.70 -14.87
C PRO A 160 24.59 -10.05 -15.12
N ILE A 161 23.87 -11.14 -14.85
CA ILE A 161 24.31 -12.51 -15.17
C ILE A 161 23.68 -12.94 -16.49
N ASP A 162 22.36 -12.73 -16.61
CA ASP A 162 21.52 -13.02 -17.77
C ASP A 162 20.32 -12.05 -17.79
N GLU A 163 19.29 -12.35 -18.54
CA GLU A 163 18.08 -11.50 -18.63
C GLU A 163 17.28 -11.47 -17.32
N GLU A 164 17.39 -12.51 -16.49
CA GLU A 164 16.57 -12.68 -15.28
C GLU A 164 17.33 -12.37 -13.98
N MET A 165 18.64 -12.53 -13.98
CA MET A 165 19.46 -12.50 -12.78
C MET A 165 20.58 -11.46 -12.83
N ALA A 166 20.89 -10.90 -11.67
CA ALA A 166 22.04 -10.04 -11.44
C ALA A 166 22.80 -10.44 -10.17
N THR A 167 24.06 -10.05 -10.10
CA THR A 167 24.88 -10.14 -8.89
C THR A 167 24.95 -8.79 -8.23
N LEU A 168 24.63 -8.71 -6.94
CA LEU A 168 24.93 -7.58 -6.08
C LEU A 168 26.22 -7.83 -5.30
N SER A 169 27.18 -6.93 -5.46
CA SER A 169 28.44 -6.97 -4.72
C SER A 169 28.56 -5.76 -3.82
N PHE A 170 28.67 -5.98 -2.52
CA PHE A 170 28.72 -4.95 -1.48
C PHE A 170 30.17 -4.61 -1.14
N TYR A 171 30.47 -3.32 -1.05
CA TYR A 171 31.78 -2.79 -0.69
C TYR A 171 31.65 -1.76 0.44
N GLN A 172 32.49 -1.88 1.45
CA GLN A 172 32.63 -0.91 2.53
C GLN A 172 34.04 -0.35 2.53
N GLY A 173 34.20 0.94 2.27
CA GLY A 173 35.53 1.55 2.15
C GLY A 173 36.43 0.87 1.11
N GLY A 174 35.87 0.39 0.00
CA GLY A 174 36.57 -0.33 -1.06
C GLY A 174 36.86 -1.81 -0.79
N ARG A 175 36.44 -2.37 0.36
CA ARG A 175 36.57 -3.80 0.66
C ARG A 175 35.28 -4.53 0.33
N ALA A 176 35.37 -5.64 -0.38
CA ALA A 176 34.24 -6.52 -0.62
C ALA A 176 33.73 -7.14 0.71
N CYS A 177 32.42 -7.03 0.95
CA CYS A 177 31.75 -7.49 2.18
C CYS A 177 30.78 -8.64 1.92
N GLY A 178 30.26 -8.76 0.69
CA GLY A 178 29.32 -9.83 0.33
C GLY A 178 28.95 -9.78 -1.15
N GLN A 179 28.48 -10.92 -1.65
CA GLN A 179 28.03 -11.06 -3.02
C GLN A 179 26.79 -11.95 -3.05
N PHE A 180 25.72 -11.48 -3.73
CA PHE A 180 24.43 -12.13 -3.74
C PHE A 180 23.85 -12.16 -5.15
N ARG A 181 23.23 -13.27 -5.52
CA ARG A 181 22.49 -13.41 -6.78
C ARG A 181 21.03 -13.07 -6.51
N VAL A 182 20.48 -12.11 -7.26
CA VAL A 182 19.11 -11.65 -7.11
C VAL A 182 18.41 -11.56 -8.46
N SER A 183 17.09 -11.55 -8.47
CA SER A 183 16.32 -11.29 -9.69
C SER A 183 16.56 -9.86 -10.18
N ARG A 184 16.74 -9.71 -11.52
CA ARG A 184 16.84 -8.36 -12.15
C ARG A 184 15.55 -7.56 -12.05
N SER A 185 14.42 -8.21 -11.81
CA SER A 185 13.13 -7.53 -11.64
C SER A 185 13.15 -6.48 -10.54
N ILE A 186 13.99 -6.63 -9.52
CA ILE A 186 14.16 -5.61 -8.47
C ILE A 186 14.55 -4.23 -9.04
N PHE A 187 15.29 -4.18 -10.15
CA PHE A 187 15.72 -2.92 -10.78
C PHE A 187 14.70 -2.36 -11.75
N THR A 188 13.69 -3.14 -12.12
CA THR A 188 12.62 -2.73 -13.03
C THR A 188 11.36 -2.29 -12.30
N PHE A 189 11.03 -2.98 -11.20
CA PHE A 189 9.80 -2.76 -10.45
C PHE A 189 9.99 -2.06 -9.12
N PHE A 190 11.21 -2.13 -8.56
CA PHE A 190 11.47 -1.51 -7.27
C PHE A 190 11.98 -0.10 -7.43
N ARG A 191 11.43 0.75 -6.62
CA ARG A 191 11.88 2.10 -6.41
C ARG A 191 13.19 2.08 -5.61
N MET A 192 13.98 3.13 -5.70
CA MET A 192 15.31 3.21 -5.06
C MET A 192 15.29 2.85 -3.57
N TRP A 193 14.22 3.20 -2.86
CA TRP A 193 14.08 2.89 -1.44
C TRP A 193 14.01 1.39 -1.11
N ALA A 194 13.60 0.56 -2.07
CA ALA A 194 13.51 -0.88 -1.92
C ALA A 194 14.83 -1.63 -2.24
N LEU A 195 15.84 -0.94 -2.78
CA LEU A 195 17.13 -1.57 -3.05
C LEU A 195 17.88 -1.86 -1.74
N PRO A 196 18.49 -3.05 -1.57
CA PRO A 196 19.21 -3.43 -0.37
C PRO A 196 20.33 -2.43 -0.04
N SER A 197 20.35 -1.93 1.18
CA SER A 197 21.39 -1.02 1.66
C SER A 197 22.55 -1.72 2.35
N ARG A 198 22.39 -3.00 2.68
CA ARG A 198 23.36 -3.83 3.39
C ARG A 198 23.27 -5.31 2.98
N PRO A 199 24.32 -6.10 3.24
CA PRO A 199 24.40 -7.49 2.82
C PRO A 199 23.26 -8.39 3.33
N GLU A 200 22.74 -8.13 4.52
CA GLU A 200 21.69 -8.94 5.14
C GLU A 200 20.37 -8.85 4.34
N GLU A 201 20.02 -7.66 3.87
CA GLU A 201 18.84 -7.44 3.03
C GLU A 201 18.99 -8.15 1.67
N ALA A 202 20.17 -8.08 1.06
CA ALA A 202 20.46 -8.78 -0.18
C ALA A 202 20.44 -10.31 -0.01
N GLN A 203 20.77 -10.82 1.16
CA GLN A 203 20.67 -12.23 1.49
C GLN A 203 19.22 -12.73 1.40
N GLN A 204 18.26 -11.93 1.84
CA GLN A 204 16.82 -12.25 1.76
C GLN A 204 16.36 -12.31 0.30
N LEU A 205 16.68 -11.27 -0.49
CA LEU A 205 16.36 -11.24 -1.93
C LEU A 205 17.00 -12.42 -2.68
N SER A 206 18.23 -12.81 -2.32
CA SER A 206 18.89 -13.98 -2.90
C SER A 206 18.14 -15.29 -2.58
N THR A 207 17.52 -15.40 -1.39
CA THR A 207 16.70 -16.55 -1.02
C THR A 207 15.45 -16.60 -1.86
N VAL A 208 14.71 -15.48 -1.95
CA VAL A 208 13.50 -15.37 -2.77
C VAL A 208 13.80 -15.65 -4.24
N SER A 209 14.92 -15.16 -4.78
CA SER A 209 15.32 -15.42 -6.16
C SER A 209 15.58 -16.91 -6.43
N ARG A 210 16.11 -17.67 -5.46
CA ARG A 210 16.27 -19.13 -5.58
C ARG A 210 14.94 -19.86 -5.60
N GLU A 211 14.00 -19.43 -4.76
CA GLU A 211 12.63 -19.98 -4.76
C GLU A 211 11.90 -19.66 -6.08
N ALA A 212 12.11 -18.46 -6.63
CA ALA A 212 11.58 -18.10 -7.94
C ALA A 212 12.09 -19.03 -9.05
N LEU A 213 13.39 -19.32 -9.06
CA LEU A 213 13.97 -20.27 -10.02
C LEU A 213 13.42 -21.69 -9.84
N ALA A 214 13.21 -22.13 -8.60
CA ALA A 214 12.59 -23.44 -8.33
C ALA A 214 11.14 -23.48 -8.85
N ALA A 215 10.37 -22.42 -8.62
CA ALA A 215 9.00 -22.31 -9.14
C ALA A 215 8.95 -22.32 -10.67
N GLN A 216 9.92 -21.73 -11.37
CA GLN A 216 10.03 -21.82 -12.83
C GLN A 216 10.20 -23.26 -13.32
N GLN A 217 10.97 -24.09 -12.61
CA GLN A 217 11.12 -25.50 -12.94
C GLN A 217 9.81 -26.28 -12.83
N GLU A 218 8.89 -25.82 -11.97
CA GLU A 218 7.53 -26.34 -11.84
C GLU A 218 6.57 -25.75 -12.89
N GLY A 219 7.05 -24.86 -13.78
CA GLY A 219 6.27 -24.23 -14.83
C GLY A 219 5.56 -22.92 -14.41
N TYR A 220 5.92 -22.36 -13.28
CA TYR A 220 5.47 -21.01 -12.88
C TYR A 220 6.39 -19.94 -13.48
N THR A 221 5.83 -18.79 -13.77
CA THR A 221 6.57 -17.59 -14.19
C THR A 221 6.35 -16.50 -13.15
N LEU A 222 7.42 -15.85 -12.69
CA LEU A 222 7.33 -14.69 -11.83
C LEU A 222 6.62 -13.55 -12.58
N ARG A 223 5.54 -13.01 -12.01
CA ARG A 223 4.77 -11.91 -12.58
C ARG A 223 4.89 -10.63 -11.78
N TRP A 224 5.07 -10.74 -10.51
CA TRP A 224 5.13 -9.62 -9.61
C TRP A 224 6.06 -9.93 -8.44
N TYR A 225 6.83 -8.96 -8.05
CA TYR A 225 7.79 -9.08 -6.97
C TYR A 225 7.70 -7.82 -6.12
N SER A 226 7.36 -7.95 -4.85
CA SER A 226 7.29 -6.87 -3.87
C SER A 226 8.36 -7.05 -2.82
N SER A 227 8.92 -5.94 -2.37
CA SER A 227 9.89 -5.88 -1.29
C SER A 227 9.34 -5.15 -0.07
N ASP A 228 8.03 -5.11 0.09
CA ASP A 228 7.44 -4.47 1.26
C ASP A 228 8.07 -5.02 2.53
N GLY A 229 8.62 -4.15 3.35
CA GLY A 229 9.32 -4.51 4.56
C GLY A 229 10.77 -5.00 4.42
N VAL A 230 11.36 -5.09 3.23
CA VAL A 230 12.82 -5.39 3.11
C VAL A 230 13.66 -4.34 3.82
N LEU A 231 13.15 -3.12 3.95
CA LEU A 231 13.82 -2.01 4.63
C LEU A 231 13.36 -1.79 6.06
N GLU A 232 12.12 -2.18 6.38
CA GLU A 232 11.52 -1.84 7.66
C GLU A 232 11.50 -3.01 8.64
N ASP A 233 11.35 -4.22 8.22
CA ASP A 233 11.44 -5.41 9.03
C ASP A 233 11.00 -6.69 8.31
N THR A 234 11.37 -6.88 6.98
CA THR A 234 11.53 -8.26 6.85
C THR A 234 10.53 -9.13 6.13
N MET A 235 9.62 -8.57 5.37
CA MET A 235 8.74 -9.39 4.55
C MET A 235 8.96 -9.13 3.05
N VAL A 236 9.05 -10.20 2.29
CA VAL A 236 9.10 -10.16 0.83
C VAL A 236 7.92 -10.94 0.29
N GLU A 237 7.12 -10.32 -0.56
CA GLU A 237 5.99 -10.95 -1.21
C GLU A 237 6.26 -11.11 -2.71
N THR A 238 5.94 -12.27 -3.26
CA THR A 238 6.11 -12.57 -4.69
C THR A 238 4.84 -13.19 -5.25
N ALA A 239 4.57 -12.93 -6.52
CA ALA A 239 3.48 -13.55 -7.25
C ALA A 239 4.02 -14.33 -8.45
N TYR A 240 3.60 -15.57 -8.57
CA TYR A 240 3.94 -16.49 -9.66
C TYR A 240 2.68 -16.84 -10.41
N SER A 241 2.73 -16.89 -11.72
CA SER A 241 1.60 -17.34 -12.53
C SER A 241 1.97 -18.55 -13.39
N LYS A 242 1.00 -19.44 -13.59
CA LYS A 242 1.10 -20.60 -14.47
C LYS A 242 -0.14 -20.71 -15.33
N VAL A 243 0.07 -20.90 -16.63
CA VAL A 243 -1.02 -21.26 -17.56
C VAL A 243 -0.84 -22.72 -17.93
N GLU A 244 -1.80 -23.55 -17.59
CA GLU A 244 -1.76 -24.98 -17.86
C GLU A 244 -3.16 -25.45 -18.28
N ASN A 245 -3.23 -26.19 -19.40
CA ASN A 245 -4.48 -26.77 -19.94
C ASN A 245 -5.62 -25.72 -20.12
N GLY A 246 -5.27 -24.48 -20.42
CA GLY A 246 -6.23 -23.39 -20.60
C GLY A 246 -6.68 -22.71 -19.31
N PHE A 247 -6.03 -22.98 -18.20
CA PHE A 247 -6.30 -22.33 -16.93
C PHE A 247 -5.12 -21.50 -16.46
N LEU A 248 -5.40 -20.31 -15.94
CA LEU A 248 -4.44 -19.47 -15.22
C LEU A 248 -4.54 -19.77 -13.72
N THR A 249 -3.40 -19.97 -13.09
CA THR A 249 -3.26 -20.06 -11.63
C THR A 249 -2.21 -19.04 -11.19
N VAL A 250 -2.52 -18.25 -10.17
CA VAL A 250 -1.58 -17.32 -9.53
C VAL A 250 -1.33 -17.79 -8.11
N ARG A 251 -0.05 -17.82 -7.73
CA ARG A 251 0.44 -18.23 -6.41
C ARG A 251 1.17 -17.03 -5.78
N TRP A 252 0.71 -16.57 -4.63
CA TRP A 252 1.36 -15.54 -3.82
C TRP A 252 2.12 -16.20 -2.69
N VAL A 253 3.35 -15.79 -2.48
CA VAL A 253 4.23 -16.33 -1.44
C VAL A 253 4.86 -15.19 -0.67
N LYS A 254 4.75 -15.23 0.65
CA LYS A 254 5.29 -14.22 1.56
C LYS A 254 6.36 -14.84 2.44
N TYR A 255 7.54 -14.22 2.45
CA TYR A 255 8.70 -14.68 3.20
C TYR A 255 9.04 -13.69 4.31
N GLN A 256 9.53 -14.22 5.43
CA GLN A 256 10.13 -13.44 6.50
C GLN A 256 11.60 -13.14 6.21
N ALA A 257 12.18 -12.17 6.92
CA ALA A 257 13.62 -11.98 6.99
C ALA A 257 14.35 -13.31 7.25
N GLY A 258 15.35 -13.58 6.42
CA GLY A 258 16.07 -14.83 6.48
C GLY A 258 15.48 -15.97 5.63
N GLY A 259 14.39 -15.68 4.88
CA GLY A 259 13.83 -16.60 3.88
C GLY A 259 12.87 -17.66 4.43
N ALA A 260 12.41 -17.54 5.68
CA ALA A 260 11.37 -18.43 6.20
C ALA A 260 10.00 -18.09 5.55
N LEU A 261 9.28 -19.11 5.09
CA LEU A 261 7.94 -18.97 4.53
C LEU A 261 6.97 -18.54 5.64
N ILE A 262 6.29 -17.40 5.43
CA ILE A 262 5.23 -16.90 6.33
C ILE A 262 3.88 -17.41 5.88
N SER A 263 3.55 -17.20 4.60
CA SER A 263 2.27 -17.59 4.04
C SER A 263 2.39 -17.91 2.57
N GLU A 264 1.52 -18.79 2.12
CA GLU A 264 1.33 -19.13 0.72
C GLU A 264 -0.15 -19.15 0.42
N ARG A 265 -0.55 -18.53 -0.68
CA ARG A 265 -1.93 -18.49 -1.16
C ARG A 265 -1.93 -18.77 -2.65
N THR A 266 -2.95 -19.43 -3.14
CA THR A 266 -3.09 -19.76 -4.57
C THR A 266 -4.50 -19.43 -5.02
N SER A 267 -4.63 -18.78 -6.18
CA SER A 267 -5.95 -18.58 -6.81
C SER A 267 -6.55 -19.92 -7.24
N PHE A 268 -7.87 -19.95 -7.37
CA PHE A 268 -8.48 -21.06 -8.10
C PHE A 268 -8.07 -20.99 -9.59
N PRO A 269 -8.12 -22.11 -10.36
CA PRO A 269 -7.84 -22.09 -11.79
C PRO A 269 -8.86 -21.24 -12.55
N ILE A 270 -8.40 -20.17 -13.21
CA ILE A 270 -9.22 -19.23 -14.00
C ILE A 270 -9.23 -19.73 -15.43
N PRO A 271 -10.40 -20.09 -16.02
CA PRO A 271 -10.45 -20.59 -17.38
C PRO A 271 -10.27 -19.44 -18.38
N LEU A 272 -9.21 -19.53 -19.19
CA LEU A 272 -8.87 -18.53 -20.19
C LEU A 272 -9.47 -18.84 -21.56
N SER A 273 -9.80 -17.81 -22.32
CA SER A 273 -10.09 -17.92 -23.75
C SER A 273 -8.84 -18.35 -24.52
N LYS A 274 -9.01 -18.89 -25.73
CA LYS A 274 -7.88 -19.25 -26.58
C LYS A 274 -7.09 -18.03 -27.05
N GLU A 275 -7.79 -16.95 -27.35
CA GLU A 275 -7.21 -15.68 -27.75
C GLU A 275 -6.30 -15.13 -26.67
N PHE A 276 -6.77 -15.13 -25.42
CA PHE A 276 -5.96 -14.64 -24.31
C PHE A 276 -4.76 -15.54 -24.00
N GLN A 277 -4.89 -16.85 -24.11
CA GLN A 277 -3.76 -17.77 -23.98
C GLN A 277 -2.66 -17.45 -25.01
N GLN A 278 -3.02 -17.21 -26.27
CA GLN A 278 -2.07 -16.84 -27.32
C GLN A 278 -1.38 -15.50 -27.03
N ARG A 279 -2.12 -14.53 -26.50
CA ARG A 279 -1.55 -13.24 -26.09
C ARG A 279 -0.57 -13.40 -24.94
N LEU A 280 -0.89 -14.20 -23.93
CA LEU A 280 0.03 -14.51 -22.82
C LEU A 280 1.29 -15.25 -23.26
N GLU A 281 1.23 -16.07 -24.31
CA GLU A 281 2.39 -16.74 -24.90
C GLU A 281 3.31 -15.74 -25.61
N ALA A 282 2.73 -14.73 -26.27
CA ALA A 282 3.46 -13.70 -26.99
C ALA A 282 4.03 -12.61 -26.05
N GLU A 283 3.22 -12.14 -25.10
CA GLU A 283 3.53 -11.03 -24.19
C GLU A 283 3.08 -11.38 -22.75
N PRO A 284 3.74 -12.34 -22.09
CA PRO A 284 3.21 -12.94 -20.87
C PRO A 284 3.15 -12.00 -19.68
N PHE A 285 4.04 -11.02 -19.61
CA PHE A 285 4.12 -10.10 -18.47
C PHE A 285 3.11 -8.96 -18.60
N ASP A 286 3.11 -8.26 -19.72
CA ASP A 286 2.30 -7.05 -19.94
C ASP A 286 0.80 -7.34 -19.89
N GLN A 287 0.39 -8.51 -20.38
CA GLN A 287 -1.02 -8.87 -20.36
C GLN A 287 -1.61 -9.08 -18.95
N LEU A 288 -0.83 -9.61 -18.01
CA LEU A 288 -1.29 -9.74 -16.62
C LEU A 288 -1.34 -8.42 -15.87
N ILE A 289 -0.41 -7.51 -16.13
CA ILE A 289 -0.44 -6.15 -15.60
C ILE A 289 -1.62 -5.39 -16.20
N SER A 290 -1.84 -5.48 -17.52
CA SER A 290 -2.96 -4.84 -18.19
C SER A 290 -4.32 -5.28 -17.64
N LEU A 291 -4.48 -6.53 -17.23
CA LEU A 291 -5.68 -7.00 -16.53
C LEU A 291 -5.93 -6.28 -15.21
N SER A 292 -4.87 -5.89 -14.50
CA SER A 292 -4.99 -5.20 -13.21
C SER A 292 -5.28 -3.71 -13.35
N TYR A 293 -4.86 -3.05 -14.42
CA TYR A 293 -4.83 -1.59 -14.52
C TYR A 293 -5.75 -0.95 -15.54
N SER A 294 -6.13 -1.60 -16.59
CA SER A 294 -7.10 -1.03 -17.52
C SER A 294 -7.61 -2.03 -18.53
N ASN A 295 -8.84 -2.00 -18.94
CA ASN A 295 -9.21 -2.38 -19.89
C ASN A 295 -10.03 -2.40 -21.04
N GLU A 296 -9.63 -2.75 -22.07
CA GLU A 296 -10.20 -2.88 -23.38
C GLU A 296 -10.51 -4.36 -23.73
N PHE A 297 -10.62 -5.20 -22.72
CA PHE A 297 -10.94 -6.61 -22.95
C PHE A 297 -12.44 -6.83 -22.91
N GLN A 298 -12.95 -7.53 -23.94
CA GLN A 298 -14.24 -8.16 -23.82
C GLN A 298 -14.11 -9.46 -23.00
N THR A 299 -15.19 -9.89 -22.36
CA THR A 299 -15.15 -11.10 -21.52
C THR A 299 -14.74 -12.34 -22.30
N ASP A 300 -15.13 -12.46 -23.56
CA ASP A 300 -14.76 -13.55 -24.45
C ASP A 300 -13.29 -13.50 -24.92
N ASP A 301 -12.67 -12.33 -24.93
CA ASP A 301 -11.22 -12.20 -25.16
C ASP A 301 -10.42 -12.77 -23.99
N PHE A 302 -10.91 -12.62 -22.75
CA PHE A 302 -10.20 -13.02 -21.55
C PHE A 302 -10.63 -14.37 -20.99
N LEU A 303 -11.95 -14.53 -20.76
CA LEU A 303 -12.50 -15.71 -20.10
C LEU A 303 -13.01 -16.74 -21.10
N ASN A 304 -12.95 -17.99 -20.72
CA ASN A 304 -13.68 -19.04 -21.41
C ASN A 304 -15.17 -18.95 -21.06
N THR A 305 -15.93 -18.17 -21.84
CA THR A 305 -17.34 -17.89 -21.60
C THR A 305 -18.25 -19.12 -21.71
N SER A 306 -17.73 -20.24 -22.26
CA SER A 306 -18.45 -21.52 -22.20
C SER A 306 -18.48 -22.13 -20.79
N LEU A 307 -17.55 -21.75 -19.95
CA LEU A 307 -17.45 -22.21 -18.55
C LEU A 307 -17.92 -21.12 -17.56
N ILE A 308 -17.75 -19.86 -17.92
CA ILE A 308 -18.14 -18.70 -17.12
C ILE A 308 -19.00 -17.79 -18.00
N PRO A 309 -20.34 -17.92 -17.97
CA PRO A 309 -21.23 -17.19 -18.87
C PRO A 309 -21.42 -15.73 -18.42
N VAL A 310 -20.42 -14.88 -18.65
CA VAL A 310 -20.48 -13.43 -18.49
C VAL A 310 -20.35 -12.74 -19.85
N SER A 311 -20.87 -11.54 -19.97
CA SER A 311 -20.80 -10.71 -21.17
C SER A 311 -20.59 -9.24 -20.82
N GLY A 312 -19.95 -8.50 -21.71
CA GLY A 312 -19.67 -7.08 -21.54
C GLY A 312 -18.17 -6.77 -21.57
N SER A 313 -17.82 -5.50 -21.41
CA SER A 313 -16.44 -5.04 -21.37
C SER A 313 -15.88 -5.14 -19.95
N ILE A 314 -14.70 -5.71 -19.81
CA ILE A 314 -13.95 -5.71 -18.55
C ILE A 314 -13.19 -4.39 -18.48
N LEU A 315 -13.55 -3.55 -17.53
CA LEU A 315 -12.84 -2.30 -17.28
C LEU A 315 -11.61 -2.54 -16.39
N GLN A 316 -11.76 -3.38 -15.37
CA GLN A 316 -10.69 -3.73 -14.42
C GLN A 316 -10.90 -5.14 -13.88
N SER A 317 -9.83 -5.75 -13.40
CA SER A 317 -9.90 -7.06 -12.75
C SER A 317 -8.97 -7.15 -11.55
N SER A 318 -9.34 -7.97 -10.57
CA SER A 318 -8.49 -8.32 -9.44
C SER A 318 -8.54 -9.84 -9.23
N ILE A 319 -7.39 -10.50 -9.35
CA ILE A 319 -7.25 -11.93 -9.08
C ILE A 319 -6.92 -12.10 -7.60
N GLN A 320 -7.79 -12.79 -6.88
CA GLN A 320 -7.65 -13.02 -5.45
C GLN A 320 -7.60 -14.52 -5.11
N PRO A 321 -7.21 -14.93 -3.89
CA PRO A 321 -7.09 -16.35 -3.55
C PRO A 321 -8.36 -17.16 -3.78
N HIS A 322 -9.54 -16.60 -3.47
CA HIS A 322 -10.81 -17.32 -3.55
C HIS A 322 -11.78 -16.76 -4.58
N ALA A 323 -11.44 -15.64 -5.24
CA ALA A 323 -12.31 -14.98 -6.19
C ALA A 323 -11.55 -14.31 -7.33
N LEU A 324 -12.18 -14.19 -8.48
CA LEU A 324 -11.83 -13.23 -9.52
C LEU A 324 -12.89 -12.13 -9.49
N LEU A 325 -12.46 -10.89 -9.29
CA LEU A 325 -13.33 -9.73 -9.33
C LEU A 325 -13.16 -9.02 -10.68
N LEU A 326 -14.27 -8.71 -11.32
CA LEU A 326 -14.30 -7.98 -12.58
C LEU A 326 -15.19 -6.75 -12.43
N LEU A 327 -14.63 -5.57 -12.62
CA LEU A 327 -15.42 -4.37 -12.86
C LEU A 327 -15.82 -4.39 -14.33
N MET A 328 -17.11 -4.52 -14.60
CA MET A 328 -17.64 -4.72 -15.94
C MET A 328 -18.60 -3.60 -16.33
N GLU A 329 -18.66 -3.31 -17.62
CA GLU A 329 -19.63 -2.39 -18.21
C GLU A 329 -20.44 -3.13 -19.30
N ASP A 330 -21.75 -3.02 -19.22
CA ASP A 330 -22.64 -3.60 -20.22
C ASP A 330 -22.84 -2.66 -21.44
N GLU A 331 -23.54 -3.11 -22.48
CA GLU A 331 -23.83 -2.33 -23.69
C GLU A 331 -24.61 -1.02 -23.42
N ALA A 332 -25.28 -0.92 -22.28
CA ALA A 332 -26.00 0.27 -21.87
C ALA A 332 -25.11 1.25 -21.05
N GLY A 333 -23.84 0.92 -20.82
CA GLY A 333 -22.90 1.70 -20.01
C GLY A 333 -23.14 1.55 -18.51
N VAL A 334 -23.83 0.50 -18.07
CA VAL A 334 -24.06 0.23 -16.66
C VAL A 334 -22.91 -0.61 -16.12
N ARG A 335 -22.27 -0.09 -15.07
CA ARG A 335 -21.16 -0.77 -14.38
C ARG A 335 -21.65 -1.66 -13.26
N ARG A 336 -21.03 -2.83 -13.14
CA ARG A 336 -21.23 -3.78 -12.03
C ARG A 336 -19.92 -4.44 -11.69
N LEU A 337 -19.75 -4.75 -10.40
CA LEU A 337 -18.72 -5.68 -9.97
C LEU A 337 -19.26 -7.10 -10.09
N THR A 338 -18.54 -7.96 -10.79
CA THR A 338 -18.83 -9.38 -10.90
C THR A 338 -17.79 -10.16 -10.11
N GLU A 339 -18.22 -10.90 -9.12
CA GLU A 339 -17.38 -11.87 -8.41
C GLU A 339 -17.58 -13.25 -9.01
N ILE A 340 -16.48 -13.89 -9.35
CA ILE A 340 -16.44 -15.26 -9.85
C ILE A 340 -15.70 -16.09 -8.81
N THR A 341 -16.37 -17.10 -8.28
CA THR A 341 -15.81 -18.06 -7.33
C THR A 341 -15.87 -19.47 -7.90
N ARG A 342 -15.14 -20.41 -7.30
CA ARG A 342 -15.17 -21.83 -7.68
C ARG A 342 -15.34 -22.68 -6.43
N ASN A 343 -16.35 -23.54 -6.44
CA ASN A 343 -16.60 -24.43 -5.32
C ASN A 343 -15.70 -25.68 -5.37
N GLU A 344 -15.72 -26.49 -4.31
CA GLU A 344 -14.95 -27.75 -4.16
C GLU A 344 -15.21 -28.77 -5.27
N ASN A 345 -16.40 -28.73 -5.89
CA ASN A 345 -16.76 -29.61 -6.99
C ASN A 345 -16.27 -29.08 -8.34
N GLY A 346 -15.55 -27.96 -8.37
CA GLY A 346 -15.01 -27.36 -9.57
C GLY A 346 -16.02 -26.51 -10.38
N VAL A 347 -17.20 -26.25 -9.82
CA VAL A 347 -18.25 -25.46 -10.48
C VAL A 347 -18.03 -23.99 -10.17
N TYR A 348 -18.07 -23.16 -11.22
CA TYR A 348 -18.00 -21.71 -11.12
C TYR A 348 -19.35 -21.13 -10.70
N ALA A 349 -19.32 -20.21 -9.76
CA ALA A 349 -20.47 -19.44 -9.33
C ALA A 349 -20.18 -17.94 -9.55
N LEU A 350 -21.22 -17.21 -9.95
CA LEU A 350 -21.16 -15.78 -10.22
C LEU A 350 -22.16 -15.06 -9.34
N ARG A 351 -21.76 -13.91 -8.80
CA ARG A 351 -22.66 -12.92 -8.25
C ARG A 351 -22.28 -11.53 -8.74
N GLN A 352 -23.25 -10.65 -8.86
CA GLN A 352 -23.06 -9.29 -9.34
C GLN A 352 -23.67 -8.29 -8.37
N THR A 353 -23.01 -7.16 -8.22
CA THR A 353 -23.57 -6.04 -7.46
C THR A 353 -24.79 -5.45 -8.18
N PRO A 354 -25.64 -4.68 -7.49
CA PRO A 354 -26.48 -3.68 -8.11
C PRO A 354 -25.66 -2.76 -9.05
N PRO A 355 -26.31 -1.97 -9.91
CA PRO A 355 -25.61 -0.96 -10.69
C PRO A 355 -24.72 -0.08 -9.80
N LEU A 356 -23.46 0.05 -10.18
CA LEU A 356 -22.50 0.88 -9.44
C LEU A 356 -22.62 2.37 -9.84
N PRO A 357 -22.18 3.29 -8.99
CA PRO A 357 -22.10 4.72 -9.29
C PRO A 357 -21.34 4.98 -10.59
N LYS A 358 -21.72 6.04 -11.29
CA LYS A 358 -21.01 6.45 -12.51
C LYS A 358 -19.57 6.83 -12.19
N GLY A 359 -18.64 6.33 -13.00
CA GLY A 359 -17.22 6.64 -12.83
C GLY A 359 -16.52 5.82 -11.74
N VAL A 360 -17.21 4.83 -11.14
CA VAL A 360 -16.57 3.94 -10.17
C VAL A 360 -15.32 3.31 -10.76
N TRP A 361 -14.28 3.26 -9.94
CA TRP A 361 -13.00 2.64 -10.23
C TRP A 361 -12.66 1.65 -9.11
N MET A 362 -11.95 0.58 -9.47
CA MET A 362 -11.53 -0.46 -8.54
C MET A 362 -10.01 -0.40 -8.39
N ASP A 363 -9.50 -0.16 -7.19
CA ASP A 363 -8.09 -0.33 -6.93
C ASP A 363 -7.77 -1.80 -6.63
N SER A 364 -6.87 -2.36 -7.43
CA SER A 364 -6.44 -3.75 -7.31
C SER A 364 -5.09 -3.91 -6.61
N PHE A 365 -4.59 -2.84 -5.98
CA PHE A 365 -3.24 -2.80 -5.41
C PHE A 365 -2.99 -3.87 -4.32
N HIS A 366 -4.04 -4.40 -3.73
CA HIS A 366 -3.97 -5.42 -2.69
C HIS A 366 -4.34 -6.82 -3.19
N ALA A 367 -3.99 -7.15 -4.44
CA ALA A 367 -4.15 -8.51 -4.97
C ALA A 367 -3.49 -9.52 -4.01
N GLY A 368 -4.25 -10.50 -3.54
CA GLY A 368 -3.79 -11.49 -2.56
C GLY A 368 -4.23 -11.24 -1.10
N MET A 369 -4.70 -10.03 -0.76
CA MET A 369 -5.18 -9.72 0.61
C MET A 369 -6.70 -9.91 0.81
N GLU A 370 -7.42 -10.29 -0.24
CA GLU A 370 -8.90 -10.36 -0.21
C GLU A 370 -9.56 -9.03 0.16
N GLU A 371 -8.93 -7.93 -0.26
CA GLU A 371 -9.43 -6.58 -0.11
C GLU A 371 -9.86 -6.00 -1.46
N LEU A 372 -10.84 -5.11 -1.40
CA LEU A 372 -11.42 -4.43 -2.55
C LEU A 372 -11.64 -2.96 -2.21
N LEU A 373 -10.86 -2.08 -2.81
CA LEU A 373 -11.08 -0.65 -2.75
C LEU A 373 -11.90 -0.19 -3.96
N LEU A 374 -13.00 0.48 -3.72
CA LEU A 374 -13.82 1.14 -4.74
C LEU A 374 -13.81 2.65 -4.51
N GLU A 375 -13.62 3.40 -5.58
CA GLU A 375 -13.63 4.85 -5.59
C GLU A 375 -14.55 5.38 -6.68
N TRP A 376 -15.25 6.49 -6.42
CA TRP A 376 -16.05 7.18 -7.43
C TRP A 376 -16.17 8.67 -7.13
N ASP A 377 -16.72 9.41 -8.09
CA ASP A 377 -16.91 10.86 -8.00
C ASP A 377 -15.61 11.63 -7.76
N GLN A 378 -14.58 11.32 -8.59
CA GLN A 378 -13.26 11.95 -8.52
C GLN A 378 -12.61 11.85 -7.12
N GLN A 379 -12.71 10.68 -6.49
CA GLN A 379 -12.19 10.38 -5.16
C GLN A 379 -12.94 11.07 -4.00
N HIS A 380 -14.15 11.59 -4.25
CA HIS A 380 -14.98 12.08 -3.16
C HIS A 380 -15.54 10.96 -2.27
N HIS A 381 -15.57 9.72 -2.79
CA HIS A 381 -15.99 8.53 -2.06
C HIS A 381 -14.98 7.42 -2.24
N GLN A 382 -14.54 6.87 -1.12
CA GLN A 382 -13.65 5.72 -1.08
C GLN A 382 -14.21 4.69 -0.09
N VAL A 383 -14.35 3.45 -0.53
CA VAL A 383 -14.83 2.36 0.31
C VAL A 383 -13.93 1.15 0.16
N ASN A 384 -13.52 0.59 1.26
CA ASN A 384 -12.73 -0.63 1.27
C ASN A 384 -13.52 -1.77 1.92
N PHE A 385 -13.55 -2.89 1.24
CA PHE A 385 -14.17 -4.13 1.71
C PHE A 385 -13.11 -5.20 1.87
N ARG A 386 -13.29 -6.06 2.88
CA ARG A 386 -12.50 -7.28 3.03
C ARG A 386 -13.41 -8.49 2.98
N ARG A 387 -12.94 -9.53 2.29
CA ARG A 387 -13.63 -10.81 2.20
C ARG A 387 -13.33 -11.65 3.44
N THR A 388 -14.37 -12.12 4.11
CA THR A 388 -14.28 -12.99 5.28
C THR A 388 -14.16 -14.47 4.89
N PHE A 389 -13.81 -15.33 5.83
CA PHE A 389 -13.66 -16.78 5.59
C PHE A 389 -14.93 -17.46 5.09
N ASP A 390 -16.11 -16.95 5.44
CA ASP A 390 -17.41 -17.43 4.94
C ASP A 390 -17.79 -16.89 3.57
N GLY A 391 -16.93 -16.05 2.98
CA GLY A 391 -17.07 -15.52 1.64
C GLY A 391 -17.88 -14.23 1.54
N GLU A 392 -18.22 -13.62 2.66
CA GLU A 392 -18.90 -12.33 2.72
C GLU A 392 -17.91 -11.18 2.61
N TRP A 393 -18.33 -10.08 1.96
CA TRP A 393 -17.57 -8.85 1.89
C TRP A 393 -18.03 -7.88 2.97
N LYS A 394 -17.18 -7.58 3.93
CA LYS A 394 -17.46 -6.63 5.01
C LYS A 394 -16.80 -5.30 4.70
N LEU A 395 -17.55 -4.23 4.89
CA LEU A 395 -17.01 -2.87 4.84
C LEU A 395 -16.03 -2.69 5.99
N ILE A 396 -14.78 -2.32 5.68
CA ILE A 396 -13.72 -2.10 6.67
C ILE A 396 -13.30 -0.64 6.74
N TRP A 397 -13.58 0.13 5.71
CA TRP A 397 -13.26 1.55 5.71
C TRP A 397 -14.16 2.32 4.74
N LEU A 398 -14.54 3.52 5.15
CA LEU A 398 -15.37 4.45 4.38
C LEU A 398 -14.83 5.85 4.54
N THR A 399 -14.53 6.53 3.43
CA THR A 399 -14.30 7.98 3.40
C THR A 399 -15.24 8.64 2.41
N CYS A 400 -15.85 9.73 2.84
CA CYS A 400 -16.64 10.61 2.00
C CYS A 400 -16.21 12.06 2.24
N TYR A 401 -15.74 12.74 1.20
CA TYR A 401 -15.36 14.15 1.24
C TYR A 401 -16.56 15.00 0.89
N GLY A 402 -17.43 15.30 1.87
CA GLY A 402 -18.59 16.16 1.69
C GLY A 402 -18.24 17.65 1.71
N GLU A 403 -19.17 18.49 1.19
CA GLU A 403 -18.97 19.95 1.19
C GLU A 403 -18.82 20.59 2.58
N LYS A 404 -19.40 19.98 3.60
CA LYS A 404 -19.45 20.52 4.97
C LYS A 404 -18.52 19.80 5.94
N GLU A 405 -18.34 18.53 5.76
CA GLU A 405 -17.53 17.67 6.61
C GLU A 405 -16.93 16.52 5.80
N THR A 406 -15.80 16.00 6.24
CA THR A 406 -15.25 14.73 5.75
C THR A 406 -15.64 13.65 6.73
N LEU A 407 -16.37 12.64 6.24
CA LEU A 407 -16.62 11.43 7.00
C LEU A 407 -15.49 10.43 6.73
N ASN A 408 -14.83 9.98 7.78
CA ASN A 408 -13.80 8.94 7.70
C ASN A 408 -14.03 7.93 8.83
N CYS A 409 -14.26 6.66 8.48
CA CYS A 409 -14.64 5.62 9.42
C CYS A 409 -13.91 4.32 9.14
N SER A 410 -13.35 3.72 10.18
CA SER A 410 -12.79 2.37 10.18
C SER A 410 -13.76 1.40 10.88
N PHE A 411 -13.90 0.20 10.32
CA PHE A 411 -14.80 -0.83 10.82
C PHE A 411 -13.97 -2.09 11.14
N GLY A 412 -14.30 -2.76 12.24
CA GLY A 412 -13.62 -3.99 12.63
C GLY A 412 -13.64 -5.05 11.53
N LEU A 413 -12.48 -5.59 11.21
CA LEU A 413 -12.22 -6.47 10.07
C LEU A 413 -13.16 -7.68 9.94
N ASN A 414 -13.55 -8.26 11.07
CA ASN A 414 -14.37 -9.47 11.08
C ASN A 414 -15.85 -9.20 11.37
N THR A 415 -16.20 -8.02 11.88
CA THR A 415 -17.53 -7.73 12.41
C THR A 415 -18.23 -6.59 11.70
N GLY A 416 -17.50 -5.74 10.96
CA GLY A 416 -18.03 -4.51 10.41
C GLY A 416 -18.52 -3.53 11.48
N THR A 417 -17.99 -3.62 12.70
CA THR A 417 -18.40 -2.77 13.81
C THR A 417 -17.58 -1.49 13.81
N LEU A 418 -18.23 -0.35 13.69
CA LEU A 418 -17.63 0.96 13.92
C LEU A 418 -17.45 1.16 15.43
N MET A 419 -16.26 1.55 15.84
CA MET A 419 -15.93 1.94 17.21
C MET A 419 -15.18 3.27 17.21
N ASP A 420 -15.86 4.35 16.83
CA ASP A 420 -15.32 5.69 16.99
C ASP A 420 -15.47 6.11 18.47
N THR A 421 -14.36 6.12 19.17
CA THR A 421 -14.30 6.41 20.61
C THR A 421 -14.34 7.90 20.91
N ASP A 422 -13.93 8.75 20.00
CA ASP A 422 -13.93 10.21 20.18
C ASP A 422 -15.35 10.77 20.17
N THR A 423 -16.18 10.27 19.26
CA THR A 423 -17.57 10.70 19.12
C THR A 423 -18.59 9.71 19.64
N LEU A 424 -18.17 8.56 20.17
CA LEU A 424 -18.99 7.41 20.59
C LEU A 424 -19.98 6.92 19.53
N LYS A 425 -19.60 7.00 18.27
CA LYS A 425 -20.34 6.38 17.19
C LYS A 425 -20.01 4.89 17.16
N ILE A 426 -20.90 4.11 17.73
CA ILE A 426 -20.72 2.67 17.88
C ILE A 426 -21.91 1.98 17.23
N GLY A 427 -21.63 1.01 16.39
CA GLY A 427 -22.65 0.23 15.70
C GLY A 427 -22.09 -0.58 14.56
N VAL A 428 -22.92 -1.40 13.99
CA VAL A 428 -22.64 -2.10 12.72
C VAL A 428 -23.35 -1.35 11.61
N LEU A 429 -22.66 -1.00 10.55
CA LEU A 429 -23.29 -0.50 9.34
C LEU A 429 -23.76 -1.71 8.52
N PRO A 430 -25.09 -1.99 8.47
CA PRO A 430 -25.60 -3.15 7.74
C PRO A 430 -25.53 -2.87 6.24
N PHE A 431 -24.46 -3.27 5.60
CA PHE A 431 -24.25 -3.11 4.17
C PHE A 431 -23.75 -4.41 3.55
N ASP A 432 -24.44 -4.86 2.51
CA ASP A 432 -24.05 -6.00 1.69
C ASP A 432 -23.66 -5.51 0.28
N LEU A 433 -22.39 -5.63 -0.08
CA LEU A 433 -21.85 -5.19 -1.37
C LEU A 433 -22.61 -5.76 -2.58
N PHE A 434 -23.19 -6.96 -2.47
CA PHE A 434 -23.89 -7.62 -3.57
C PHE A 434 -25.42 -7.50 -3.52
N ALA A 435 -25.95 -6.83 -2.52
CA ALA A 435 -27.39 -6.61 -2.36
C ALA A 435 -27.77 -5.11 -2.35
N ASP A 436 -26.92 -4.28 -1.76
CA ASP A 436 -27.22 -2.87 -1.51
C ASP A 436 -26.61 -1.94 -2.56
N ASP A 437 -27.20 -0.76 -2.73
CA ASP A 437 -26.71 0.29 -3.62
C ASP A 437 -25.63 1.11 -2.90
N LEU A 438 -24.41 1.17 -3.46
CA LEU A 438 -23.30 1.95 -2.92
C LEU A 438 -23.64 3.43 -2.67
N THR A 439 -24.59 3.99 -3.43
CA THR A 439 -25.01 5.39 -3.24
C THR A 439 -25.81 5.60 -1.95
N THR A 440 -26.20 4.54 -1.25
CA THR A 440 -26.89 4.62 0.03
C THR A 440 -25.93 4.69 1.23
N LEU A 441 -24.63 4.53 1.00
CA LEU A 441 -23.64 4.68 2.05
C LEU A 441 -23.64 6.12 2.60
N PRO A 442 -23.46 6.29 3.92
CA PRO A 442 -23.54 7.60 4.54
C PRO A 442 -22.36 8.49 4.12
N CYS A 443 -22.63 9.78 3.90
CA CYS A 443 -21.62 10.80 3.64
C CYS A 443 -21.53 11.86 4.74
N THR A 444 -22.39 11.77 5.74
CA THR A 444 -22.38 12.66 6.90
C THR A 444 -22.45 11.87 8.20
N SER A 445 -21.96 12.47 9.26
CA SER A 445 -22.04 11.94 10.62
C SER A 445 -23.47 11.65 11.08
N GLU A 446 -24.45 12.46 10.63
CA GLU A 446 -25.86 12.28 10.94
C GLU A 446 -26.43 11.06 10.22
N GLU A 447 -26.16 10.93 8.92
CA GLU A 447 -26.58 9.77 8.11
C GLU A 447 -25.97 8.46 8.64
N LEU A 448 -24.68 8.48 8.98
CA LEU A 448 -24.01 7.33 9.59
C LEU A 448 -24.71 6.91 10.87
N THR A 449 -24.92 7.86 11.78
CA THR A 449 -25.58 7.59 13.08
C THR A 449 -27.00 7.00 12.91
N ALA A 450 -27.72 7.46 11.89
CA ALA A 450 -29.08 6.98 11.59
C ALA A 450 -29.08 5.55 11.01
N GLN A 451 -28.02 5.15 10.33
CA GLN A 451 -27.90 3.83 9.67
C GLN A 451 -27.27 2.76 10.58
N LEU A 452 -26.55 3.13 11.66
CA LEU A 452 -25.90 2.15 12.52
C LEU A 452 -26.90 1.25 13.27
N ASP A 453 -26.74 -0.06 13.10
CA ASP A 453 -27.40 -1.04 13.96
C ASP A 453 -26.62 -1.18 15.28
N ARG A 454 -27.29 -0.85 16.37
CA ARG A 454 -26.74 -0.88 17.73
C ARG A 454 -27.28 -2.03 18.56
N THR A 455 -27.92 -2.98 17.92
CA THR A 455 -28.50 -4.16 18.60
C THR A 455 -27.39 -4.96 19.27
N GLY A 456 -27.57 -5.23 20.55
CA GLY A 456 -26.59 -5.98 21.36
C GLY A 456 -25.35 -5.18 21.74
N LEU A 457 -25.30 -3.87 21.44
CA LEU A 457 -24.18 -3.00 21.83
C LEU A 457 -24.55 -2.12 23.03
N ALA A 458 -23.56 -1.83 23.86
CA ALA A 458 -23.68 -0.93 25.00
C ALA A 458 -22.34 -0.19 25.22
N VAL A 459 -22.38 0.87 26.01
CA VAL A 459 -21.18 1.54 26.53
C VAL A 459 -21.18 1.58 28.05
N VAL A 460 -20.00 1.56 28.64
CA VAL A 460 -19.82 1.74 30.08
C VAL A 460 -20.21 3.18 30.46
N CYS A 461 -21.07 3.31 31.46
CA CYS A 461 -21.51 4.59 32.01
C CYS A 461 -21.64 4.51 33.53
N ASN A 462 -20.56 4.76 34.25
CA ASN A 462 -20.54 4.87 35.68
C ASN A 462 -20.99 6.29 36.10
N PRO A 463 -21.83 6.45 37.13
CA PRO A 463 -22.25 7.76 37.62
C PRO A 463 -21.09 8.66 38.08
N ASP A 464 -20.01 8.08 38.59
CA ASP A 464 -18.77 8.78 38.87
C ASP A 464 -17.82 8.57 37.70
N PRO A 465 -17.50 9.62 36.93
CA PRO A 465 -16.58 9.52 35.77
C PRO A 465 -15.15 9.11 36.17
N ALA A 466 -14.75 9.36 37.41
CA ALA A 466 -13.44 8.96 37.91
C ALA A 466 -13.36 7.48 38.28
N ASP A 467 -14.51 6.82 38.48
CA ASP A 467 -14.58 5.39 38.80
C ASP A 467 -14.61 4.55 37.52
N ARG A 468 -14.17 3.33 37.61
CA ARG A 468 -14.05 2.37 36.51
C ARG A 468 -14.91 1.14 36.78
N LEU A 469 -15.62 0.65 35.76
CA LEU A 469 -16.46 -0.54 35.89
C LEU A 469 -15.61 -1.81 35.76
N HIS A 470 -15.76 -2.72 36.73
CA HIS A 470 -15.13 -4.02 36.70
C HIS A 470 -15.72 -4.95 35.64
N LEU A 471 -14.88 -5.56 34.84
CA LEU A 471 -15.15 -6.77 34.08
C LEU A 471 -14.78 -7.97 34.97
N ARG A 472 -15.66 -8.92 35.19
CA ARG A 472 -15.48 -10.03 36.14
C ARG A 472 -15.61 -11.39 35.48
N THR A 473 -14.95 -12.39 36.06
CA THR A 473 -14.99 -13.77 35.54
C THR A 473 -16.37 -14.43 35.68
N LYS A 474 -17.20 -13.97 36.65
CA LYS A 474 -18.56 -14.49 36.93
C LYS A 474 -19.48 -13.33 37.29
N PRO A 475 -20.83 -13.50 37.18
CA PRO A 475 -21.82 -12.48 37.53
C PRO A 475 -21.95 -12.34 39.08
N SER A 476 -20.87 -11.94 39.73
CA SER A 476 -20.78 -11.72 41.16
C SER A 476 -19.78 -10.62 41.50
N ARG A 477 -20.06 -9.85 42.57
CA ARG A 477 -19.16 -8.80 43.05
C ARG A 477 -17.87 -9.37 43.69
N GLU A 478 -17.92 -10.59 44.14
CA GLU A 478 -16.82 -11.33 44.78
C GLU A 478 -15.94 -12.07 43.75
N ALA A 479 -16.37 -12.14 42.49
CA ALA A 479 -15.61 -12.79 41.43
C ALA A 479 -14.35 -11.97 41.07
N ASP A 480 -13.32 -12.67 40.61
CA ASP A 480 -12.08 -12.05 40.16
C ASP A 480 -12.34 -11.03 39.04
N SER A 481 -11.59 -9.92 39.10
CA SER A 481 -11.64 -8.87 38.09
C SER A 481 -10.68 -9.17 36.95
N LEU A 482 -11.19 -9.13 35.73
CA LEU A 482 -10.39 -9.21 34.52
C LEU A 482 -9.85 -7.84 34.08
N GLY A 483 -10.32 -6.77 34.72
CA GLY A 483 -9.93 -5.39 34.44
C GLY A 483 -10.98 -4.40 34.92
N LYS A 484 -10.63 -3.12 34.87
CA LYS A 484 -11.50 -1.98 35.20
C LYS A 484 -11.54 -1.03 34.01
N PHE A 485 -12.71 -0.67 33.55
CA PHE A 485 -12.96 0.04 32.28
C PHE A 485 -13.59 1.41 32.50
N TRP A 486 -13.14 2.41 31.73
CA TRP A 486 -13.61 3.78 31.82
C TRP A 486 -15.00 3.96 31.17
N ASN A 487 -15.65 5.07 31.50
CA ASN A 487 -16.85 5.49 30.80
C ASN A 487 -16.57 5.71 29.31
N GLY A 488 -17.51 5.31 28.47
CA GLY A 488 -17.37 5.33 27.03
C GLY A 488 -16.86 4.02 26.44
N THR A 489 -16.26 3.11 27.23
CA THR A 489 -15.78 1.82 26.71
C THR A 489 -16.92 1.06 26.04
N PRO A 490 -16.81 0.77 24.73
CA PRO A 490 -17.80 0.00 24.00
C PRO A 490 -17.75 -1.46 24.40
N VAL A 491 -18.91 -2.09 24.48
CA VAL A 491 -19.04 -3.52 24.78
C VAL A 491 -20.15 -4.16 23.95
N ARG A 492 -19.94 -5.40 23.53
CA ARG A 492 -20.99 -6.24 22.96
C ARG A 492 -21.63 -7.07 24.05
N VAL A 493 -22.95 -7.00 24.19
CA VAL A 493 -23.71 -7.79 25.17
C VAL A 493 -24.02 -9.16 24.58
N LEU A 494 -23.42 -10.19 25.15
CA LEU A 494 -23.57 -11.58 24.72
C LEU A 494 -24.74 -12.29 25.43
N ASN A 495 -24.95 -11.96 26.71
CA ASN A 495 -25.98 -12.60 27.55
C ASN A 495 -26.34 -11.69 28.74
N GLU A 496 -27.53 -11.88 29.30
CA GLU A 496 -27.99 -11.18 30.50
C GLU A 496 -28.45 -12.15 31.57
N ARG A 497 -28.02 -11.93 32.82
CA ARG A 497 -28.42 -12.74 33.96
C ARG A 497 -28.31 -11.97 35.25
N ASP A 498 -29.40 -11.98 36.07
CA ASP A 498 -29.45 -11.51 37.46
C ASP A 498 -28.87 -10.07 37.65
N GLY A 499 -29.16 -9.18 36.72
CA GLY A 499 -28.66 -7.78 36.75
C GLY A 499 -27.21 -7.62 36.28
N TRP A 500 -26.62 -8.62 35.67
CA TRP A 500 -25.33 -8.63 35.01
C TRP A 500 -25.48 -8.86 33.51
N CYS A 501 -24.58 -8.28 32.73
CA CYS A 501 -24.41 -8.59 31.34
C CYS A 501 -23.07 -9.31 31.13
N GLN A 502 -23.10 -10.43 30.43
CA GLN A 502 -21.89 -10.98 29.84
C GLN A 502 -21.55 -10.16 28.63
N VAL A 503 -20.37 -9.63 28.61
CA VAL A 503 -19.91 -8.70 27.54
C VAL A 503 -18.58 -9.13 26.97
N GLU A 504 -18.37 -8.73 25.75
CA GLU A 504 -17.11 -8.77 25.04
C GLU A 504 -16.62 -7.33 24.85
N ILE A 505 -15.32 -7.10 25.06
CA ILE A 505 -14.64 -5.85 24.76
C ILE A 505 -13.75 -6.09 23.54
N GLY A 506 -13.75 -5.15 22.61
CA GLY A 506 -13.20 -5.38 21.28
C GLY A 506 -14.10 -6.28 20.44
N THR A 507 -13.52 -6.88 19.39
CA THR A 507 -14.26 -7.71 18.42
C THR A 507 -13.60 -9.07 18.17
N ASP A 508 -12.47 -9.34 18.83
CA ASP A 508 -11.62 -10.52 18.63
C ASP A 508 -11.96 -11.71 19.58
N GLY A 509 -12.94 -11.56 20.44
CA GLY A 509 -13.36 -12.58 21.39
C GLY A 509 -12.43 -12.83 22.58
N ARG A 510 -11.29 -12.13 22.64
CA ARG A 510 -10.24 -12.38 23.66
C ARG A 510 -10.64 -11.91 25.06
N LEU A 511 -11.36 -10.82 25.16
CA LEU A 511 -11.71 -10.21 26.44
C LEU A 511 -13.21 -10.29 26.71
N THR A 512 -13.64 -11.37 27.34
CA THR A 512 -15.05 -11.66 27.67
C THR A 512 -15.23 -11.79 29.17
N GLY A 513 -16.30 -11.22 29.71
CA GLY A 513 -16.60 -11.30 31.15
C GLY A 513 -17.95 -10.73 31.50
N TRP A 514 -18.16 -10.42 32.77
CA TRP A 514 -19.43 -9.94 33.31
C TRP A 514 -19.31 -8.53 33.87
N MET A 515 -20.21 -7.64 33.44
CA MET A 515 -20.37 -6.28 33.97
C MET A 515 -21.75 -6.07 34.57
N LEU A 516 -21.87 -5.19 35.56
CA LEU A 516 -23.16 -4.82 36.13
C LEU A 516 -24.00 -4.05 35.10
N LYS A 517 -25.17 -4.61 34.73
CA LYS A 517 -26.09 -4.06 33.72
C LYS A 517 -26.46 -2.60 33.98
N LYS A 518 -26.65 -2.19 35.23
CA LYS A 518 -27.05 -0.82 35.59
C LYS A 518 -26.05 0.25 35.21
N TYR A 519 -24.82 -0.12 34.89
CA TYR A 519 -23.73 0.76 34.45
C TYR A 519 -23.41 0.62 32.94
N LEU A 520 -24.33 -0.02 32.21
CA LEU A 520 -24.27 -0.13 30.76
C LEU A 520 -25.45 0.64 30.15
N VAL A 521 -25.15 1.44 29.14
CA VAL A 521 -26.14 2.25 28.41
C VAL A 521 -26.23 1.73 26.99
N THR A 522 -27.44 1.61 26.46
CA THR A 522 -27.73 1.05 25.12
C THR A 522 -28.50 2.03 24.23
N GLY A 523 -28.49 1.78 22.93
CA GLY A 523 -29.24 2.54 21.93
C GLY A 523 -28.82 4.01 21.85
N ALA A 524 -29.74 4.91 21.53
CA ALA A 524 -29.46 6.34 21.36
C ALA A 524 -28.89 7.05 22.61
N LYS A 525 -29.01 6.44 23.78
CA LYS A 525 -28.42 7.01 25.00
C LYS A 525 -26.89 6.86 25.04
N MET A 526 -26.31 5.97 24.22
CA MET A 526 -24.86 5.85 24.10
C MET A 526 -24.20 7.16 23.66
N ASP A 527 -24.85 7.91 22.76
CA ASP A 527 -24.34 9.19 22.26
C ASP A 527 -24.29 10.31 23.33
N GLN A 528 -24.89 10.07 24.50
CA GLN A 528 -24.90 11.03 25.61
C GLN A 528 -23.82 10.75 26.67
N VAL A 529 -23.10 9.67 26.52
CA VAL A 529 -22.00 9.32 27.44
C VAL A 529 -20.76 10.10 27.03
N THR A 530 -20.14 10.78 28.00
CA THR A 530 -18.85 11.43 27.77
C THR A 530 -17.74 10.39 27.97
N PRO A 531 -16.92 10.10 26.98
CA PRO A 531 -15.76 9.22 27.14
C PRO A 531 -14.78 9.79 28.18
N CYS A 532 -14.22 8.91 28.98
CA CYS A 532 -13.25 9.27 30.01
C CYS A 532 -11.99 8.40 29.87
N PHE A 533 -11.57 8.13 28.64
CA PHE A 533 -10.38 7.34 28.36
C PHE A 533 -9.11 8.04 28.86
N SER A 534 -8.10 7.27 29.18
CA SER A 534 -6.80 7.80 29.54
C SER A 534 -6.14 8.43 28.31
N GLN A 535 -5.88 9.74 28.36
CA GLN A 535 -5.13 10.47 27.33
C GLN A 535 -3.62 10.43 27.64
N GLN A 536 -3.09 9.27 27.88
CA GLN A 536 -1.66 9.14 28.17
C GLN A 536 -0.88 9.01 26.88
N THR A 537 0.25 9.69 26.80
CA THR A 537 1.14 9.66 25.65
C THR A 537 2.24 8.62 25.88
N LEU A 538 2.57 7.85 24.85
CA LEU A 538 3.75 7.00 24.84
C LEU A 538 5.01 7.81 25.08
N ARG A 539 5.96 7.24 25.80
CA ARG A 539 7.29 7.81 26.00
C ARG A 539 8.05 7.79 24.68
N ASP A 540 8.85 8.83 24.43
CA ASP A 540 9.57 9.00 23.16
C ASP A 540 10.43 7.78 22.79
N ASP A 541 11.05 7.15 23.80
CA ASP A 541 11.86 5.93 23.62
C ASP A 541 11.03 4.68 23.23
N LYS A 542 9.69 4.78 23.28
CA LYS A 542 8.75 3.74 22.87
C LYS A 542 7.98 4.10 21.60
N ALA A 543 7.91 5.39 21.25
CA ALA A 543 7.24 5.86 20.04
C ALA A 543 8.08 5.65 18.76
N GLU A 544 9.40 5.51 18.87
CA GLU A 544 10.31 5.28 17.72
C GLU A 544 10.29 3.82 17.22
N THR A 545 9.72 2.90 18.00
CA THR A 545 9.55 1.51 17.61
C THR A 545 8.06 1.18 17.66
N GLU A 546 7.60 0.30 16.76
CA GLU A 546 6.24 -0.24 16.82
C GLU A 546 5.87 -0.55 18.27
N THR A 547 4.79 0.05 18.76
CA THR A 547 4.36 -0.18 20.16
C THR A 547 3.98 -1.64 20.31
N PRO A 548 4.73 -2.46 21.03
CA PRO A 548 4.39 -3.86 21.20
C PRO A 548 3.17 -3.95 22.11
N ILE A 549 2.06 -4.38 21.54
CA ILE A 549 0.86 -4.80 22.27
C ILE A 549 0.97 -6.31 22.44
N TYR A 550 0.60 -6.80 23.59
CA TYR A 550 0.66 -8.21 23.93
C TYR A 550 -0.75 -8.82 23.95
N THR A 551 -0.87 -10.03 23.44
CA THR A 551 -2.16 -10.75 23.42
C THR A 551 -2.48 -11.40 24.75
N ASP A 552 -1.51 -11.53 25.65
CA ASP A 552 -1.64 -12.18 26.94
C ASP A 552 -1.11 -11.32 28.11
N LEU A 553 -1.66 -11.54 29.31
CA LEU A 553 -1.29 -10.82 30.54
C LEU A 553 0.16 -11.11 31.00
N SER A 554 0.79 -12.15 30.49
CA SER A 554 2.17 -12.51 30.81
C SER A 554 3.19 -11.78 29.93
N LEU A 555 2.73 -11.01 28.96
CA LEU A 555 3.53 -10.22 28.00
C LEU A 555 4.56 -11.07 27.24
N LYS A 556 4.18 -12.29 26.88
CA LYS A 556 5.05 -13.20 26.14
C LYS A 556 4.73 -13.24 24.66
N GLU A 557 3.47 -13.16 24.34
CA GLU A 557 2.98 -13.21 22.97
C GLU A 557 2.79 -11.80 22.46
N ARG A 558 3.78 -11.32 21.70
CA ARG A 558 3.81 -9.96 21.19
C ARG A 558 2.88 -9.87 19.97
N TYR A 559 1.98 -8.92 19.99
CA TYR A 559 1.22 -8.45 18.87
C TYR A 559 1.71 -7.04 18.51
N CYS A 560 2.21 -6.86 17.28
CA CYS A 560 2.57 -5.55 16.76
C CYS A 560 1.40 -5.00 15.97
N THR A 561 0.99 -3.78 16.26
CA THR A 561 -0.02 -3.09 15.47
C THR A 561 0.53 -1.79 14.92
N HIS A 562 0.23 -1.54 13.64
CA HIS A 562 0.42 -0.24 13.00
C HIS A 562 -0.83 0.63 13.10
N SER A 563 -1.92 0.10 13.67
CA SER A 563 -3.19 0.78 13.80
C SER A 563 -3.19 1.74 14.99
N ASN A 564 -4.07 2.72 14.92
CA ASN A 564 -4.40 3.54 16.08
C ASN A 564 -5.04 2.67 17.17
N TRP A 565 -4.87 3.05 18.41
CA TRP A 565 -5.40 2.31 19.55
C TRP A 565 -5.75 3.24 20.71
N GLU A 566 -6.69 2.78 21.53
CA GLU A 566 -7.21 3.50 22.67
C GLU A 566 -7.01 2.73 23.97
N LEU A 567 -6.71 3.45 25.04
CA LEU A 567 -6.60 2.89 26.36
C LEU A 567 -7.98 2.77 27.00
N MET A 568 -8.58 1.59 26.95
CA MET A 568 -9.97 1.35 27.40
C MET A 568 -10.09 0.99 28.87
N GLY A 569 -9.04 0.46 29.49
CA GLY A 569 -9.10 -0.04 30.86
C GLY A 569 -7.73 -0.34 31.47
N VAL A 570 -7.75 -0.87 32.69
CA VAL A 570 -6.55 -1.20 33.47
C VAL A 570 -6.71 -2.59 34.08
N VAL A 571 -5.64 -3.38 34.06
CA VAL A 571 -5.54 -4.67 34.73
C VAL A 571 -4.43 -4.62 35.78
N ASP A 572 -4.75 -5.05 37.01
CA ASP A 572 -3.83 -5.18 38.16
C ASP A 572 -3.00 -3.92 38.45
N ASP A 573 -3.51 -2.73 38.09
CA ASP A 573 -2.85 -1.44 38.20
C ASP A 573 -1.41 -1.42 37.63
N ARG A 574 -1.15 -2.25 36.61
CA ARG A 574 0.15 -2.39 35.92
C ARG A 574 0.06 -2.37 34.42
N LEU A 575 -1.06 -2.81 33.86
CA LEU A 575 -1.26 -2.94 32.42
C LEU A 575 -2.46 -2.13 31.98
N TYR A 576 -2.32 -1.42 30.87
CA TYR A 576 -3.47 -0.90 30.15
C TYR A 576 -4.09 -1.99 29.28
N VAL A 577 -5.42 -1.97 29.18
CA VAL A 577 -6.16 -2.70 28.13
C VAL A 577 -6.26 -1.76 26.94
N VAL A 578 -5.75 -2.20 25.83
CA VAL A 578 -5.71 -1.49 24.57
C VAL A 578 -6.74 -2.09 23.62
N VAL A 579 -7.45 -1.26 22.89
CA VAL A 579 -8.30 -1.70 21.77
C VAL A 579 -7.88 -0.91 20.54
N THR A 580 -7.57 -1.61 19.45
CA THR A 580 -7.20 -0.98 18.18
C THR A 580 -8.44 -0.44 17.46
N ASP A 581 -8.26 0.42 16.48
CA ASP A 581 -9.34 0.87 15.59
C ASP A 581 -9.98 -0.30 14.80
N GLU A 582 -9.25 -1.41 14.64
CA GLU A 582 -9.78 -2.66 14.09
C GLU A 582 -10.60 -3.48 15.10
N GLY A 583 -10.64 -3.05 16.34
CA GLY A 583 -11.37 -3.71 17.43
C GLY A 583 -10.62 -4.84 18.10
N GLU A 584 -9.34 -5.04 17.82
CA GLU A 584 -8.55 -6.06 18.49
C GLU A 584 -8.12 -5.62 19.89
N THR A 585 -8.09 -6.57 20.82
CA THR A 585 -7.74 -6.31 22.22
C THR A 585 -6.31 -6.75 22.54
N GLY A 586 -5.63 -5.97 23.36
CA GLY A 586 -4.30 -6.28 23.84
C GLY A 586 -3.94 -5.61 25.15
N TYR A 587 -2.71 -5.83 25.60
CA TYR A 587 -2.19 -5.32 26.87
C TYR A 587 -0.89 -4.58 26.64
N ALA A 588 -0.74 -3.41 27.28
CA ALA A 588 0.48 -2.62 27.26
C ALA A 588 0.93 -2.23 28.68
N PRO A 589 2.23 -2.33 29.01
CA PRO A 589 2.75 -1.90 30.31
C PRO A 589 2.50 -0.43 30.58
N MET A 590 1.93 -0.09 31.74
CA MET A 590 1.66 1.31 32.13
C MET A 590 2.92 2.17 32.19
N GLU A 591 4.06 1.57 32.50
CA GLU A 591 5.36 2.25 32.59
C GLU A 591 5.87 2.83 31.24
N TRP A 592 5.25 2.45 30.13
CA TRP A 592 5.59 2.99 28.80
C TRP A 592 4.92 4.33 28.50
N PHE A 593 4.03 4.75 29.37
CA PHE A 593 3.25 5.97 29.19
C PHE A 593 3.70 7.04 30.20
N PHE A 594 3.57 8.29 29.78
CA PHE A 594 3.70 9.42 30.71
C PHE A 594 2.38 9.61 31.45
N ASP A 595 2.42 9.73 32.75
CA ASP A 595 1.33 10.34 33.51
C ASP A 595 1.18 11.78 33.05
N GLY A 596 0.04 12.14 32.44
CA GLY A 596 -0.20 13.44 31.79
C GLY A 596 -0.12 14.69 32.71
N ASN A 597 0.64 14.63 33.78
CA ASN A 597 0.95 15.67 34.74
C ASN A 597 2.47 15.88 34.92
N GLY A 598 3.26 15.64 33.87
CA GLY A 598 4.71 15.89 33.88
C GLY A 598 5.09 17.19 33.19
#